data_20335dd1281a246bf3174ad420dd6ba8
#
_entry.id   20335dd1281a246bf3174ad420dd6ba8
#
_cell.length_a   1.000
_cell.length_b   1.000
_cell.length_c   1.000
_cell.angle_alpha   90.00
_cell.angle_beta   90.00
_cell.angle_gamma   90.00
#
_symmetry.space_group_name_H-M   'P 1'
#
loop_
_entity.id
_entity.type
_entity.pdbx_description
1 polymer ?
#
loop_
_entity_poly.entity_id
_entity_poly.type
_entity_poly.pdbx_seq_one_letter_code
_entity_poly.pdbx_strand_id
1 'polypeptide(L)'
;MNVSYNKVLITGGSSGIGLALAKKLKSLNNYVVITGRDRVKLEKMADQYKLDTYQCDLADNKGQQSLIKAVYDQHPDINVIINNAGMQYNYDFINSVSFKKIEYEVEVNFNAVAKLSSAFLPMLLGNKEAAIVNVSSGLALSPKKSAPVYCATKAGVHIFTKALRYQMEGTNVKVFEVLPPLVDTPMTAGKGKDKISPEAVAEEFVQGFEKNKFEINIGKVKLLKMIHRISPVIADNILKNN
;
A
#
# COMPACT_ATOMS: atom_id res chain seq x y z
N MET A 1 6.45 -14.30 -9.45
CA MET A 1 6.27 -13.12 -10.32
C MET A 1 7.60 -12.73 -10.95
N ASN A 2 7.58 -12.39 -12.22
CA ASN A 2 8.72 -11.69 -12.81
C ASN A 2 8.82 -10.29 -12.17
N VAL A 3 10.03 -9.83 -11.88
CA VAL A 3 10.27 -8.49 -11.30
C VAL A 3 10.54 -7.41 -12.36
N SER A 4 10.63 -7.80 -13.62
CA SER A 4 10.92 -6.93 -14.77
C SER A 4 9.84 -7.03 -15.82
N TYR A 5 9.76 -6.00 -16.68
CA TYR A 5 8.85 -5.92 -17.82
C TYR A 5 7.35 -5.96 -17.48
N ASN A 6 7.00 -5.59 -16.24
CA ASN A 6 5.60 -5.39 -15.85
C ASN A 6 5.16 -3.97 -16.18
N LYS A 7 3.83 -3.78 -16.33
CA LYS A 7 3.19 -2.47 -16.29
C LYS A 7 2.48 -2.33 -14.94
N VAL A 8 2.94 -1.37 -14.15
CA VAL A 8 2.63 -1.26 -12.72
C VAL A 8 1.90 0.04 -12.44
N LEU A 9 0.73 -0.03 -11.82
CA LEU A 9 0.04 1.12 -11.22
C LEU A 9 0.33 1.17 -9.72
N ILE A 10 0.81 2.32 -9.21
CA ILE A 10 1.10 2.52 -7.79
C ILE A 10 0.28 3.68 -7.25
N THR A 11 -0.59 3.44 -6.29
CA THR A 11 -1.30 4.51 -5.61
C THR A 11 -0.42 5.16 -4.54
N GLY A 12 -0.49 6.51 -4.41
CA GLY A 12 0.36 7.26 -3.49
C GLY A 12 1.85 7.22 -3.87
N GLY A 13 2.15 7.19 -5.18
CA GLY A 13 3.52 7.04 -5.73
C GLY A 13 4.38 8.30 -5.71
N SER A 14 3.87 9.44 -5.25
CA SER A 14 4.61 10.73 -5.29
C SER A 14 5.53 10.97 -4.09
N SER A 15 5.56 10.09 -3.09
CA SER A 15 6.42 10.23 -1.91
C SER A 15 6.57 8.91 -1.13
N GLY A 16 7.51 8.89 -0.16
CA GLY A 16 7.69 7.79 0.78
C GLY A 16 7.85 6.42 0.11
N ILE A 17 7.17 5.40 0.66
CA ILE A 17 7.26 4.02 0.19
C ILE A 17 6.84 3.91 -1.29
N GLY A 18 5.74 4.56 -1.68
CA GLY A 18 5.25 4.50 -3.07
C GLY A 18 6.25 5.02 -4.08
N LEU A 19 6.93 6.13 -3.78
CA LEU A 19 7.98 6.67 -4.65
C LEU A 19 9.22 5.75 -4.71
N ALA A 20 9.63 5.19 -3.58
CA ALA A 20 10.75 4.24 -3.54
C ALA A 20 10.43 2.98 -4.36
N LEU A 21 9.21 2.44 -4.25
CA LEU A 21 8.73 1.34 -5.08
C LEU A 21 8.74 1.71 -6.58
N ALA A 22 8.23 2.91 -6.93
CA ALA A 22 8.21 3.38 -8.31
C ALA A 22 9.62 3.46 -8.90
N LYS A 23 10.56 4.07 -8.18
CA LYS A 23 11.97 4.17 -8.59
C LYS A 23 12.62 2.80 -8.75
N LYS A 24 12.45 1.91 -7.76
CA LYS A 24 13.03 0.57 -7.79
C LYS A 24 12.47 -0.27 -8.94
N LEU A 25 11.15 -0.27 -9.13
CA LEU A 25 10.53 -1.00 -10.24
C LEU A 25 10.92 -0.42 -11.61
N LYS A 26 11.00 0.91 -11.74
CA LYS A 26 11.50 1.55 -12.96
C LYS A 26 12.92 1.11 -13.30
N SER A 27 13.82 1.03 -12.28
CA SER A 27 15.20 0.56 -12.50
C SER A 27 15.31 -0.92 -12.90
N LEU A 28 14.23 -1.68 -12.73
CA LEU A 28 14.12 -3.08 -13.15
C LEU A 28 13.36 -3.23 -14.49
N ASN A 29 13.37 -2.20 -15.34
CA ASN A 29 12.74 -2.18 -16.65
C ASN A 29 11.22 -2.40 -16.65
N ASN A 30 10.53 -1.97 -15.57
CA ASN A 30 9.07 -1.94 -15.57
C ASN A 30 8.56 -0.59 -16.10
N TYR A 31 7.38 -0.61 -16.71
CA TYR A 31 6.62 0.60 -16.99
C TYR A 31 5.82 0.96 -15.74
N VAL A 32 5.97 2.18 -15.24
CA VAL A 32 5.38 2.56 -13.95
C VAL A 32 4.50 3.79 -14.08
N VAL A 33 3.27 3.63 -13.66
CA VAL A 33 2.25 4.66 -13.53
C VAL A 33 2.03 4.94 -12.05
N ILE A 34 2.03 6.20 -11.62
CA ILE A 34 1.80 6.58 -10.24
C ILE A 34 0.57 7.48 -10.10
N THR A 35 -0.10 7.41 -8.96
CA THR A 35 -1.14 8.38 -8.61
C THR A 35 -0.84 9.09 -7.30
N GLY A 36 -1.41 10.27 -7.13
CA GLY A 36 -1.32 11.07 -5.93
C GLY A 36 -2.27 12.26 -5.95
N ARG A 37 -2.39 12.99 -4.84
CA ARG A 37 -3.28 14.14 -4.72
C ARG A 37 -2.64 15.47 -5.17
N ASP A 38 -1.35 15.57 -4.99
CA ASP A 38 -0.56 16.77 -5.20
C ASP A 38 -0.03 16.79 -6.63
N ARG A 39 -0.66 17.63 -7.47
CA ARG A 39 -0.31 17.76 -8.88
C ARG A 39 1.14 18.20 -9.10
N VAL A 40 1.59 19.17 -8.33
CA VAL A 40 2.97 19.70 -8.48
C VAL A 40 4.01 18.63 -8.17
N LYS A 41 3.78 17.82 -7.12
CA LYS A 41 4.67 16.69 -6.84
C LYS A 41 4.62 15.62 -7.92
N LEU A 42 3.46 15.34 -8.49
CA LEU A 42 3.32 14.37 -9.57
C LEU A 42 4.07 14.83 -10.82
N GLU A 43 3.90 16.07 -11.25
CA GLU A 43 4.61 16.65 -12.39
C GLU A 43 6.14 16.59 -12.20
N LYS A 44 6.63 16.95 -11.01
CA LYS A 44 8.05 16.81 -10.67
C LYS A 44 8.55 15.35 -10.77
N MET A 45 7.76 14.38 -10.31
CA MET A 45 8.13 12.95 -10.38
C MET A 45 8.07 12.44 -11.81
N ALA A 46 7.08 12.88 -12.60
CA ALA A 46 6.98 12.58 -14.03
C ALA A 46 8.25 13.01 -14.77
N ASP A 47 8.68 14.26 -14.59
CA ASP A 47 9.85 14.83 -15.24
C ASP A 47 11.15 14.15 -14.80
N GLN A 48 11.32 13.97 -13.51
CA GLN A 48 12.57 13.47 -12.92
C GLN A 48 12.81 11.98 -13.18
N TYR A 49 11.73 11.17 -13.14
CA TYR A 49 11.85 9.71 -13.23
C TYR A 49 11.19 9.10 -14.48
N LYS A 50 10.65 9.95 -15.36
CA LYS A 50 9.95 9.52 -16.58
C LYS A 50 8.83 8.52 -16.27
N LEU A 51 7.94 8.96 -15.34
CA LEU A 51 6.78 8.20 -14.88
C LEU A 51 5.51 8.80 -15.47
N ASP A 52 4.52 7.97 -15.79
CA ASP A 52 3.18 8.46 -16.06
C ASP A 52 2.46 8.73 -14.75
N THR A 53 1.68 9.81 -14.72
CA THR A 53 1.08 10.29 -13.48
C THR A 53 -0.38 10.64 -13.64
N TYR A 54 -1.20 10.30 -12.64
CA TYR A 54 -2.60 10.70 -12.56
C TYR A 54 -2.89 11.37 -11.22
N GLN A 55 -3.45 12.57 -11.28
CA GLN A 55 -3.94 13.21 -10.06
C GLN A 55 -5.25 12.54 -9.63
N CYS A 56 -5.26 12.03 -8.40
CA CYS A 56 -6.45 11.42 -7.82
C CYS A 56 -6.43 11.54 -6.29
N ASP A 57 -7.51 12.07 -5.72
CA ASP A 57 -7.81 11.88 -4.30
C ASP A 57 -8.64 10.60 -4.15
N LEU A 58 -8.08 9.61 -3.48
CA LEU A 58 -8.74 8.31 -3.27
C LEU A 58 -9.91 8.38 -2.27
N ALA A 59 -10.14 9.50 -1.61
CA ALA A 59 -11.35 9.72 -0.85
C ALA A 59 -12.52 10.24 -1.72
N ASP A 60 -12.25 10.68 -2.96
CA ASP A 60 -13.27 11.15 -3.89
C ASP A 60 -13.68 10.04 -4.87
N ASN A 61 -14.95 9.62 -4.80
CA ASN A 61 -15.49 8.60 -5.71
C ASN A 61 -15.41 9.01 -7.19
N LYS A 62 -15.61 10.29 -7.52
CA LYS A 62 -15.48 10.77 -8.90
C LYS A 62 -14.01 10.73 -9.36
N GLY A 63 -13.08 11.09 -8.48
CA GLY A 63 -11.65 10.98 -8.72
C GLY A 63 -11.24 9.52 -8.98
N GLN A 64 -11.74 8.57 -8.18
CA GLN A 64 -11.50 7.13 -8.39
C GLN A 64 -12.05 6.67 -9.74
N GLN A 65 -13.29 7.02 -10.11
CA GLN A 65 -13.89 6.64 -11.40
C GLN A 65 -13.10 7.21 -12.58
N SER A 66 -12.66 8.47 -12.48
CA SER A 66 -11.83 9.11 -13.52
C SER A 66 -10.48 8.42 -13.66
N LEU A 67 -9.84 8.04 -12.55
CA LEU A 67 -8.60 7.27 -12.56
C LEU A 67 -8.79 5.91 -13.24
N ILE A 68 -9.82 5.17 -12.84
CA ILE A 68 -10.13 3.84 -13.39
C ILE A 68 -10.32 3.96 -14.91
N LYS A 69 -11.16 4.90 -15.36
CA LYS A 69 -11.40 5.13 -16.79
C LYS A 69 -10.09 5.45 -17.54
N ALA A 70 -9.30 6.40 -17.03
CA ALA A 70 -8.05 6.81 -17.66
C ALA A 70 -7.04 5.66 -17.78
N VAL A 71 -6.96 4.80 -16.76
CA VAL A 71 -6.08 3.62 -16.77
C VAL A 71 -6.55 2.59 -17.80
N TYR A 72 -7.86 2.32 -17.89
CA TYR A 72 -8.40 1.42 -18.92
C TYR A 72 -8.15 1.94 -20.33
N ASP A 73 -8.33 3.25 -20.55
CA ASP A 73 -8.18 3.87 -21.88
C ASP A 73 -6.71 3.95 -22.33
N GLN A 74 -5.76 4.20 -21.42
CA GLN A 74 -4.37 4.53 -21.77
C GLN A 74 -3.37 3.41 -21.42
N HIS A 75 -3.71 2.53 -20.48
CA HIS A 75 -2.84 1.47 -19.99
C HIS A 75 -3.58 0.13 -19.84
N PRO A 76 -4.24 -0.38 -20.91
CA PRO A 76 -5.09 -1.57 -20.85
C PRO A 76 -4.31 -2.86 -20.51
N ASP A 77 -3.01 -2.82 -20.55
CA ASP A 77 -2.09 -3.93 -20.31
C ASP A 77 -1.36 -3.84 -18.94
N ILE A 78 -1.85 -3.01 -18.02
CA ILE A 78 -1.39 -3.07 -16.62
C ILE A 78 -1.64 -4.48 -16.07
N ASN A 79 -0.56 -5.09 -15.55
CA ASN A 79 -0.60 -6.41 -14.95
C ASN A 79 -0.24 -6.43 -13.46
N VAL A 80 0.19 -5.31 -12.88
CA VAL A 80 0.47 -5.20 -11.44
C VAL A 80 -0.17 -3.93 -10.87
N ILE A 81 -0.92 -4.08 -9.78
CA ILE A 81 -1.47 -2.95 -9.03
C ILE A 81 -0.91 -2.97 -7.62
N ILE A 82 -0.35 -1.84 -7.17
CA ILE A 82 0.16 -1.64 -5.83
C ILE A 82 -0.71 -0.61 -5.11
N ASN A 83 -1.58 -1.07 -4.25
CA ASN A 83 -2.39 -0.25 -3.35
C ASN A 83 -1.51 0.18 -2.16
N ASN A 84 -0.79 1.28 -2.34
CA ASN A 84 0.14 1.82 -1.34
C ASN A 84 -0.37 3.08 -0.66
N ALA A 85 -1.24 3.84 -1.29
CA ALA A 85 -1.77 5.07 -0.71
C ALA A 85 -2.33 4.84 0.70
N GLY A 86 -2.03 5.76 1.59
CA GLY A 86 -2.51 5.70 2.95
C GLY A 86 -2.22 6.99 3.69
N MET A 87 -2.91 7.17 4.79
CA MET A 87 -2.73 8.30 5.69
C MET A 87 -3.01 7.88 7.13
N GLN A 88 -2.59 8.69 8.08
CA GLN A 88 -2.79 8.42 9.49
C GLN A 88 -3.07 9.71 10.25
N TYR A 89 -4.20 9.74 10.94
CA TYR A 89 -4.46 10.71 12.00
C TYR A 89 -4.18 10.11 13.36
N ASN A 90 -3.89 10.98 14.34
CA ASN A 90 -3.94 10.63 15.74
C ASN A 90 -5.32 11.03 16.29
N TYR A 91 -5.85 10.20 17.17
CA TYR A 91 -7.16 10.40 17.79
C TYR A 91 -7.05 10.33 19.30
N ASP A 92 -7.88 11.11 19.96
CA ASP A 92 -8.15 11.03 21.39
C ASP A 92 -9.67 10.88 21.59
N PHE A 93 -10.12 9.64 21.77
CA PHE A 93 -11.53 9.32 21.90
C PHE A 93 -12.13 9.74 23.28
N ILE A 94 -11.30 10.13 24.26
CA ILE A 94 -11.77 10.71 25.52
C ILE A 94 -12.29 12.12 25.28
N ASN A 95 -11.62 12.85 24.38
CA ASN A 95 -12.03 14.16 23.95
C ASN A 95 -12.86 14.06 22.65
N SER A 96 -12.99 15.14 21.91
CA SER A 96 -13.78 15.14 20.70
C SER A 96 -13.01 14.59 19.50
N VAL A 97 -13.66 13.77 18.67
CA VAL A 97 -13.13 13.22 17.42
C VAL A 97 -13.91 13.75 16.23
N SER A 98 -13.21 14.10 15.16
CA SER A 98 -13.81 14.51 13.89
C SER A 98 -14.27 13.29 13.09
N PHE A 99 -15.57 13.11 12.88
CA PHE A 99 -16.13 12.06 12.02
C PHE A 99 -15.61 12.16 10.58
N LYS A 100 -15.47 13.38 10.04
CA LYS A 100 -14.91 13.60 8.72
C LYS A 100 -13.47 13.04 8.58
N LYS A 101 -12.65 13.11 9.64
CA LYS A 101 -11.30 12.51 9.62
C LYS A 101 -11.38 11.00 9.63
N ILE A 102 -12.30 10.42 10.38
CA ILE A 102 -12.53 8.97 10.43
C ILE A 102 -12.97 8.49 9.04
N GLU A 103 -14.00 9.08 8.47
CA GLU A 103 -14.53 8.76 7.14
C GLU A 103 -13.44 8.84 6.06
N TYR A 104 -12.69 9.94 6.05
CA TYR A 104 -11.61 10.15 5.08
C TYR A 104 -10.50 9.11 5.22
N GLU A 105 -10.07 8.79 6.45
CA GLU A 105 -9.03 7.79 6.69
C GLU A 105 -9.48 6.37 6.29
N VAL A 106 -10.73 6.00 6.59
CA VAL A 106 -11.31 4.72 6.19
C VAL A 106 -11.43 4.63 4.67
N GLU A 107 -11.91 5.70 4.02
CA GLU A 107 -12.06 5.73 2.57
C GLU A 107 -10.72 5.54 1.84
N VAL A 108 -9.68 6.28 2.24
CA VAL A 108 -8.36 6.18 1.61
C VAL A 108 -7.67 4.84 1.93
N ASN A 109 -7.68 4.42 3.20
CA ASN A 109 -6.85 3.31 3.65
C ASN A 109 -7.46 1.92 3.38
N PHE A 110 -8.79 1.82 3.28
CA PHE A 110 -9.48 0.54 3.14
C PHE A 110 -10.43 0.49 1.94
N ASN A 111 -11.42 1.40 1.86
CA ASN A 111 -12.43 1.34 0.81
C ASN A 111 -11.81 1.48 -0.58
N ALA A 112 -10.86 2.41 -0.76
CA ALA A 112 -10.16 2.60 -2.02
C ALA A 112 -9.36 1.34 -2.42
N VAL A 113 -8.73 0.66 -1.46
CA VAL A 113 -8.01 -0.61 -1.71
C VAL A 113 -8.96 -1.68 -2.26
N ALA A 114 -10.11 -1.86 -1.62
CA ALA A 114 -11.11 -2.83 -2.07
C ALA A 114 -11.73 -2.46 -3.43
N LYS A 115 -12.12 -1.19 -3.61
CA LYS A 115 -12.71 -0.69 -4.86
C LYS A 115 -11.75 -0.81 -6.04
N LEU A 116 -10.50 -0.36 -5.91
CA LEU A 116 -9.51 -0.44 -6.98
C LEU A 116 -9.12 -1.89 -7.29
N SER A 117 -8.98 -2.74 -6.27
CA SER A 117 -8.75 -4.18 -6.49
C SER A 117 -9.88 -4.79 -7.32
N SER A 118 -11.14 -4.49 -6.99
CA SER A 118 -12.30 -4.98 -7.75
C SER A 118 -12.35 -4.39 -9.17
N ALA A 119 -12.16 -3.08 -9.30
CA ALA A 119 -12.29 -2.39 -10.58
C ALA A 119 -11.25 -2.85 -11.61
N PHE A 120 -10.02 -3.13 -11.18
CA PHE A 120 -8.95 -3.57 -12.09
C PHE A 120 -8.83 -5.08 -12.24
N LEU A 121 -9.55 -5.87 -11.44
CA LEU A 121 -9.48 -7.33 -11.51
C LEU A 121 -9.78 -7.90 -12.91
N PRO A 122 -10.80 -7.43 -13.68
CA PRO A 122 -11.02 -7.90 -15.04
C PRO A 122 -9.81 -7.71 -15.95
N MET A 123 -9.13 -6.55 -15.87
CA MET A 123 -7.91 -6.28 -16.63
C MET A 123 -6.79 -7.22 -16.23
N LEU A 124 -6.59 -7.47 -14.94
CA LEU A 124 -5.56 -8.37 -14.42
C LEU A 124 -5.79 -9.81 -14.85
N LEU A 125 -7.04 -10.28 -14.86
CA LEU A 125 -7.42 -11.62 -15.31
C LEU A 125 -7.13 -11.83 -16.80
N GLY A 126 -7.14 -10.78 -17.62
CA GLY A 126 -6.80 -10.83 -19.04
C GLY A 126 -5.30 -10.99 -19.35
N ASN A 127 -4.41 -10.83 -18.35
CA ASN A 127 -2.97 -10.94 -18.53
C ASN A 127 -2.49 -12.39 -18.31
N LYS A 128 -1.32 -12.75 -18.85
CA LYS A 128 -0.70 -14.07 -18.63
C LYS A 128 -0.28 -14.30 -17.16
N GLU A 129 0.26 -13.28 -16.52
CA GLU A 129 0.64 -13.25 -15.11
C GLU A 129 0.33 -11.86 -14.55
N ALA A 130 -0.36 -11.79 -13.42
CA ALA A 130 -0.76 -10.52 -12.83
C ALA A 130 -0.66 -10.53 -11.29
N ALA A 131 -0.63 -9.34 -10.69
CA ALA A 131 -0.60 -9.22 -9.24
C ALA A 131 -1.39 -8.03 -8.69
N ILE A 132 -1.99 -8.24 -7.53
CA ILE A 132 -2.46 -7.19 -6.62
C ILE A 132 -1.52 -7.20 -5.41
N VAL A 133 -0.97 -6.03 -5.08
CA VAL A 133 -0.09 -5.84 -3.92
C VAL A 133 -0.75 -4.81 -3.00
N ASN A 134 -1.07 -5.19 -1.78
CA ASN A 134 -1.64 -4.30 -0.78
C ASN A 134 -0.60 -3.95 0.29
N VAL A 135 -0.37 -2.65 0.51
CA VAL A 135 0.53 -2.19 1.57
C VAL A 135 -0.27 -1.96 2.85
N SER A 136 -0.15 -2.90 3.79
CA SER A 136 -0.74 -2.80 5.11
C SER A 136 0.24 -2.14 6.12
N SER A 137 0.50 -2.73 7.25
CA SER A 137 1.43 -2.24 8.28
C SER A 137 1.69 -3.32 9.34
N GLY A 138 2.81 -3.26 10.04
CA GLY A 138 2.99 -4.01 11.29
C GLY A 138 1.89 -3.70 12.33
N LEU A 139 1.29 -2.49 12.26
CA LEU A 139 0.14 -2.10 13.10
C LEU A 139 -1.18 -2.80 12.76
N ALA A 140 -1.22 -3.59 11.69
CA ALA A 140 -2.32 -4.52 11.41
C ALA A 140 -2.31 -5.73 12.36
N LEU A 141 -1.16 -6.09 12.91
CA LEU A 141 -0.98 -7.22 13.82
C LEU A 141 -1.17 -6.82 15.28
N SER A 142 -0.62 -5.67 15.67
CA SER A 142 -0.71 -5.14 17.04
C SER A 142 -0.93 -3.62 16.97
N PRO A 143 -1.99 -3.10 17.58
CA PRO A 143 -2.35 -1.69 17.44
C PRO A 143 -1.53 -0.78 18.35
N LYS A 144 -1.46 0.51 18.01
CA LYS A 144 -0.98 1.56 18.88
C LYS A 144 -2.12 2.47 19.37
N LYS A 145 -1.99 2.97 20.58
CA LYS A 145 -3.02 3.78 21.26
C LYS A 145 -3.38 5.06 20.48
N SER A 146 -2.39 5.73 19.89
CA SER A 146 -2.60 7.06 19.28
C SER A 146 -3.31 7.05 17.92
N ALA A 147 -3.45 5.88 17.27
CA ALA A 147 -4.01 5.79 15.91
C ALA A 147 -4.96 4.60 15.74
N PRO A 148 -6.04 4.49 16.52
CA PRO A 148 -6.92 3.31 16.50
C PRO A 148 -7.59 3.11 15.14
N VAL A 149 -8.04 4.18 14.47
CA VAL A 149 -8.68 4.09 13.14
C VAL A 149 -7.69 3.58 12.10
N TYR A 150 -6.46 4.12 12.09
CA TYR A 150 -5.40 3.63 11.19
C TYR A 150 -5.14 2.13 11.40
N CYS A 151 -4.96 1.70 12.65
CA CYS A 151 -4.72 0.29 12.96
C CYS A 151 -5.88 -0.59 12.49
N ALA A 152 -7.12 -0.17 12.72
CA ALA A 152 -8.31 -0.88 12.26
C ALA A 152 -8.36 -0.98 10.72
N THR A 153 -8.07 0.12 9.98
CA THR A 153 -8.04 0.07 8.52
C THR A 153 -6.95 -0.85 7.99
N LYS A 154 -5.76 -0.86 8.62
CA LYS A 154 -4.66 -1.75 8.20
C LYS A 154 -4.90 -3.22 8.57
N ALA A 155 -5.57 -3.49 9.69
CA ALA A 155 -6.07 -4.83 10.02
C ALA A 155 -7.15 -5.28 9.01
N GLY A 156 -8.05 -4.38 8.62
CA GLY A 156 -9.01 -4.63 7.53
C GLY A 156 -8.33 -5.00 6.21
N VAL A 157 -7.31 -4.24 5.79
CA VAL A 157 -6.51 -4.55 4.58
C VAL A 157 -5.83 -5.92 4.71
N HIS A 158 -5.27 -6.26 5.88
CA HIS A 158 -4.64 -7.56 6.13
C HIS A 158 -5.62 -8.71 5.90
N ILE A 159 -6.78 -8.66 6.54
CA ILE A 159 -7.81 -9.71 6.41
C ILE A 159 -8.39 -9.73 4.98
N PHE A 160 -8.69 -8.55 4.40
CA PHE A 160 -9.16 -8.44 3.01
C PHE A 160 -8.17 -9.07 2.03
N THR A 161 -6.89 -8.77 2.16
CA THR A 161 -5.84 -9.31 1.28
C THR A 161 -5.76 -10.83 1.36
N LYS A 162 -5.88 -11.38 2.56
CA LYS A 162 -5.90 -12.83 2.78
C LYS A 162 -7.13 -13.48 2.14
N ALA A 163 -8.32 -12.91 2.33
CA ALA A 163 -9.56 -13.41 1.75
C ALA A 163 -9.55 -13.30 0.20
N LEU A 164 -9.09 -12.17 -0.34
CA LEU A 164 -8.94 -11.97 -1.78
C LEU A 164 -7.97 -13.00 -2.39
N ARG A 165 -6.90 -13.35 -1.69
CA ARG A 165 -5.95 -14.39 -2.13
C ARG A 165 -6.64 -15.74 -2.29
N TYR A 166 -7.54 -16.11 -1.37
CA TYR A 166 -8.33 -17.35 -1.49
C TYR A 166 -9.25 -17.33 -2.70
N GLN A 167 -9.88 -16.19 -3.01
CA GLN A 167 -10.72 -16.05 -4.20
C GLN A 167 -9.91 -16.14 -5.51
N MET A 168 -8.64 -15.78 -5.49
CA MET A 168 -7.77 -15.83 -6.68
C MET A 168 -7.06 -17.17 -6.87
N GLU A 169 -7.29 -18.16 -6.00
CA GLU A 169 -6.76 -19.51 -6.19
C GLU A 169 -7.21 -20.10 -7.53
N GLY A 170 -6.28 -20.70 -8.27
CA GLY A 170 -6.55 -21.24 -9.61
C GLY A 170 -6.58 -20.20 -10.73
N THR A 171 -6.40 -18.91 -10.44
CA THR A 171 -6.28 -17.85 -11.46
C THR A 171 -4.82 -17.45 -11.72
N ASN A 172 -4.62 -16.60 -12.73
CA ASN A 172 -3.33 -15.98 -13.04
C ASN A 172 -2.98 -14.78 -12.12
N VAL A 173 -3.87 -14.36 -11.22
CA VAL A 173 -3.70 -13.18 -10.37
C VAL A 173 -3.16 -13.59 -9.00
N LYS A 174 -1.97 -13.12 -8.66
CA LYS A 174 -1.33 -13.33 -7.36
C LYS A 174 -1.60 -12.15 -6.43
N VAL A 175 -1.95 -12.42 -5.17
CA VAL A 175 -2.28 -11.37 -4.19
C VAL A 175 -1.23 -11.33 -3.09
N PHE A 176 -0.49 -10.22 -3.04
CA PHE A 176 0.59 -9.99 -2.08
C PHE A 176 0.18 -8.96 -1.03
N GLU A 177 0.77 -9.10 0.13
CA GLU A 177 0.72 -8.10 1.19
C GLU A 177 2.13 -7.68 1.59
N VAL A 178 2.33 -6.36 1.76
CA VAL A 178 3.56 -5.79 2.31
C VAL A 178 3.24 -5.20 3.67
N LEU A 179 3.94 -5.66 4.71
CA LEU A 179 3.78 -5.18 6.08
C LEU A 179 5.04 -4.41 6.51
N PRO A 180 5.12 -3.09 6.26
CA PRO A 180 6.25 -2.30 6.69
C PRO A 180 6.17 -1.99 8.20
N PRO A 181 7.35 -1.80 8.87
CA PRO A 181 7.43 -1.18 10.19
C PRO A 181 7.29 0.34 10.08
N LEU A 182 7.78 1.07 11.07
CA LEU A 182 7.92 2.52 10.98
C LEU A 182 8.98 2.90 9.93
N VAL A 183 8.56 3.60 8.88
CA VAL A 183 9.40 4.00 7.73
C VAL A 183 9.57 5.51 7.73
N ASP A 184 10.74 6.00 7.37
CA ASP A 184 11.01 7.45 7.28
C ASP A 184 10.36 8.06 6.04
N THR A 185 9.20 8.66 6.25
CA THR A 185 8.34 9.24 5.22
C THR A 185 7.72 10.54 5.71
N PRO A 186 7.16 11.38 4.83
CA PRO A 186 6.41 12.56 5.25
C PRO A 186 5.28 12.26 6.25
N MET A 187 4.63 11.10 6.16
CA MET A 187 3.56 10.67 7.08
C MET A 187 4.08 10.46 8.51
N THR A 188 5.33 10.06 8.65
CA THR A 188 5.96 9.72 9.94
C THR A 188 6.96 10.76 10.39
N ALA A 189 7.06 11.92 9.72
CA ALA A 189 7.91 13.04 10.14
C ALA A 189 7.62 13.42 11.60
N GLY A 190 8.64 13.55 12.42
CA GLY A 190 8.53 13.85 13.85
C GLY A 190 7.99 12.71 14.73
N LYS A 191 7.71 11.51 14.18
CA LYS A 191 7.18 10.37 14.93
C LYS A 191 8.20 9.26 15.06
N GLY A 192 8.32 8.69 16.27
CA GLY A 192 9.11 7.48 16.57
C GLY A 192 10.61 7.58 16.30
N LYS A 193 11.33 6.54 16.68
CA LYS A 193 12.77 6.36 16.46
C LYS A 193 13.02 5.10 15.63
N ASP A 194 14.25 4.90 15.17
CA ASP A 194 14.71 3.71 14.43
C ASP A 194 13.86 3.40 13.18
N LYS A 195 13.56 4.42 12.41
CA LYS A 195 12.87 4.28 11.13
C LYS A 195 13.79 3.62 10.10
N ILE A 196 13.22 2.75 9.28
CA ILE A 196 13.92 2.27 8.08
C ILE A 196 13.66 3.22 6.91
N SER A 197 14.54 3.19 5.91
CA SER A 197 14.34 3.99 4.69
C SER A 197 13.24 3.41 3.80
N PRO A 198 12.55 4.23 3.01
CA PRO A 198 11.62 3.75 1.98
C PRO A 198 12.30 2.82 0.96
N GLU A 199 13.56 3.07 0.65
CA GLU A 199 14.38 2.27 -0.26
C GLU A 199 14.59 0.85 0.28
N ALA A 200 14.83 0.68 1.58
CA ALA A 200 14.93 -0.63 2.21
C ALA A 200 13.61 -1.42 2.10
N VAL A 201 12.46 -0.74 2.22
CA VAL A 201 11.15 -1.37 1.98
C VAL A 201 11.02 -1.84 0.54
N ALA A 202 11.41 -1.01 -0.43
CA ALA A 202 11.33 -1.36 -1.85
C ALA A 202 12.24 -2.54 -2.21
N GLU A 203 13.43 -2.61 -1.62
CA GLU A 203 14.36 -3.73 -1.82
C GLU A 203 13.81 -5.05 -1.29
N GLU A 204 13.34 -5.06 -0.02
CA GLU A 204 12.76 -6.28 0.58
C GLU A 204 11.46 -6.69 -0.13
N PHE A 205 10.67 -5.72 -0.65
CA PHE A 205 9.50 -6.00 -1.47
C PHE A 205 9.88 -6.76 -2.73
N VAL A 206 10.85 -6.26 -3.52
CA VAL A 206 11.27 -6.91 -4.78
C VAL A 206 11.74 -8.33 -4.52
N GLN A 207 12.57 -8.55 -3.48
CA GLN A 207 13.02 -9.89 -3.11
C GLN A 207 11.88 -10.84 -2.73
N GLY A 208 10.88 -10.33 -2.02
CA GLY A 208 9.71 -11.11 -1.63
C GLY A 208 8.78 -11.41 -2.81
N PHE A 209 8.60 -10.44 -3.69
CA PHE A 209 7.77 -10.53 -4.89
C PHE A 209 8.33 -11.55 -5.89
N GLU A 210 9.63 -11.52 -6.15
CA GLU A 210 10.33 -12.48 -6.99
C GLU A 210 10.17 -13.93 -6.47
N LYS A 211 10.32 -14.11 -5.16
CA LYS A 211 10.20 -15.42 -4.49
C LYS A 211 8.75 -15.88 -4.25
N ASN A 212 7.75 -15.14 -4.74
CA ASN A 212 6.32 -15.38 -4.47
C ASN A 212 6.01 -15.52 -2.97
N LYS A 213 6.63 -14.69 -2.13
CA LYS A 213 6.26 -14.56 -0.73
C LYS A 213 5.00 -13.70 -0.63
N PHE A 214 3.84 -14.34 -0.56
CA PHE A 214 2.56 -13.64 -0.55
C PHE A 214 2.35 -12.70 0.64
N GLU A 215 3.11 -12.86 1.71
CA GLU A 215 3.14 -11.97 2.86
C GLU A 215 4.59 -11.54 3.12
N ILE A 216 4.89 -10.27 2.79
CA ILE A 216 6.23 -9.69 2.85
C ILE A 216 6.33 -8.84 4.11
N ASN A 217 6.80 -9.46 5.19
CA ASN A 217 7.05 -8.79 6.46
C ASN A 217 8.41 -8.07 6.39
N ILE A 218 8.41 -6.74 6.46
CA ILE A 218 9.60 -5.92 6.30
C ILE A 218 10.30 -5.68 7.64
N GLY A 219 11.62 -5.84 7.68
CA GLY A 219 12.46 -5.50 8.84
C GLY A 219 11.96 -6.11 10.15
N LYS A 220 11.73 -5.25 11.15
CA LYS A 220 11.30 -5.64 12.51
C LYS A 220 9.92 -6.32 12.56
N VAL A 221 9.09 -6.19 11.51
CA VAL A 221 7.77 -6.85 11.48
C VAL A 221 7.90 -8.38 11.44
N LYS A 222 8.99 -8.91 10.91
CA LYS A 222 9.29 -10.37 10.96
C LYS A 222 9.30 -10.88 12.41
N LEU A 223 10.00 -10.16 13.28
CA LEU A 223 10.09 -10.49 14.71
C LEU A 223 8.75 -10.23 15.42
N LEU A 224 8.10 -9.09 15.14
CA LEU A 224 6.79 -8.77 15.71
C LEU A 224 5.76 -9.87 15.43
N LYS A 225 5.71 -10.39 14.20
CA LYS A 225 4.81 -11.47 13.81
C LYS A 225 5.11 -12.76 14.58
N MET A 226 6.38 -13.11 14.79
CA MET A 226 6.75 -14.27 15.61
C MET A 226 6.29 -14.09 17.06
N ILE A 227 6.54 -12.92 17.64
CA ILE A 227 6.11 -12.61 19.02
C ILE A 227 4.58 -12.67 19.11
N HIS A 228 3.85 -12.04 18.17
CA HIS A 228 2.39 -12.02 18.15
C HIS A 228 1.81 -13.46 18.06
N ARG A 229 2.44 -14.35 17.32
CA ARG A 229 2.02 -15.75 17.22
C ARG A 229 2.17 -16.52 18.55
N ILE A 230 3.18 -16.17 19.35
CA ILE A 230 3.45 -16.83 20.64
C ILE A 230 2.63 -16.18 21.75
N SER A 231 2.63 -14.84 21.80
CA SER A 231 1.92 -14.06 22.81
C SER A 231 1.45 -12.72 22.21
N PRO A 232 0.17 -12.60 21.80
CA PRO A 232 -0.38 -11.33 21.32
C PRO A 232 -0.22 -10.20 22.36
N VAL A 233 -0.36 -10.53 23.67
CA VAL A 233 -0.23 -9.54 24.76
C VAL A 233 1.17 -8.90 24.78
N ILE A 234 2.22 -9.68 24.56
CA ILE A 234 3.59 -9.13 24.50
C ILE A 234 3.75 -8.23 23.27
N ALA A 235 3.25 -8.67 22.10
CA ALA A 235 3.30 -7.88 20.88
C ALA A 235 2.55 -6.53 21.04
N ASP A 236 1.38 -6.55 21.67
CA ASP A 236 0.58 -5.35 21.95
C ASP A 236 1.33 -4.39 22.88
N ASN A 237 1.95 -4.89 23.94
CA ASN A 237 2.73 -4.05 24.86
C ASN A 237 3.94 -3.39 24.19
N ILE A 238 4.53 -4.02 23.18
CA ILE A 238 5.64 -3.44 22.38
C ILE A 238 5.16 -2.23 21.57
N LEU A 239 3.97 -2.29 20.97
CA LEU A 239 3.47 -1.26 20.05
C LEU A 239 2.52 -0.26 20.67
N LYS A 240 1.88 -0.58 21.79
CA LYS A 240 0.82 0.21 22.43
C LYS A 240 1.15 1.69 22.61
N ASN A 241 2.38 2.02 22.98
CA ASN A 241 2.82 3.38 23.32
C ASN A 241 3.81 3.99 22.31
N ASN A 242 3.99 3.36 21.15
CA ASN A 242 4.88 3.83 20.07
C ASN A 242 4.23 4.92 19.19
#